data_13c74e0299839c4ad08cbd87507bf48c
#
_entry.id   13c74e0299839c4ad08cbd87507bf48c
#
_cell.length_a   1.000
_cell.length_b   1.000
_cell.length_c   1.000
_cell.angle_alpha   90.00
_cell.angle_beta   90.00
_cell.angle_gamma   90.00
#
_symmetry.space_group_name_H-M   'P 1'
#
loop_
_entity.id
_entity.type
_entity.pdbx_description
1 polymer ?
#
loop_
_entity_poly.entity_id
_entity_poly.type
_entity_poly.pdbx_seq_one_letter_code
_entity_poly.pdbx_strand_id
1 'polypeptide(L)'
;MRRFAKNNKTMTDPIADFLTRIRNAYRAGNRIVEIPSSKMKIAITKILCEKGYILSYKVVEGTPFNTIKIALKYHPQTKTAAVKCIERISRPGLRKYVDVENLPRVLNGLGIAIISTSKGIITDKEAKDLNVGGEVLCYVY
;
A
#
# COMPACT_ATOMS: atom_id res chain seq x y z
N MET A 1 31.87 -1.20 2.97
CA MET A 1 31.35 -0.86 2.91
C MET A 1 30.63 0.01 2.75
N ARG A 2 30.24 0.73 2.77
CA ARG A 2 29.62 1.59 2.51
C ARG A 2 29.02 1.71 1.31
N ARG A 3 29.35 1.15 0.38
CA ARG A 3 28.84 1.11 -0.88
C ARG A 3 27.53 0.52 -0.96
N PHE A 4 27.04 -0.16 0.02
CA PHE A 4 25.74 -0.71 0.02
C PHE A 4 24.67 0.32 -0.11
N ALA A 5 24.86 1.49 0.46
CA ALA A 5 23.91 2.56 0.33
C ALA A 5 23.67 2.92 -1.11
N LYS A 6 24.72 2.88 -1.91
CA LYS A 6 24.57 3.16 -3.31
C LYS A 6 23.76 2.14 -4.02
N ASN A 7 24.02 0.88 -3.72
CA ASN A 7 23.27 -0.19 -4.33
C ASN A 7 21.81 -0.08 -3.97
N ASN A 8 21.52 0.26 -2.72
CA ASN A 8 20.16 0.42 -2.30
C ASN A 8 19.47 1.54 -3.04
N LYS A 9 20.19 2.60 -3.34
CA LYS A 9 19.60 3.69 -4.09
C LYS A 9 19.13 3.26 -5.46
N THR A 10 19.93 2.43 -6.14
CA THR A 10 19.56 1.97 -7.47
C THR A 10 18.41 0.99 -7.45
N MET A 11 18.21 0.32 -6.30
CA MET A 11 17.17 -0.68 -6.15
C MET A 11 16.00 -0.17 -5.31
N THR A 12 15.88 1.13 -5.20
CA THR A 12 14.85 1.75 -4.37
C THR A 12 13.45 1.37 -4.80
N ASP A 13 12.63 0.99 -3.84
CA ASP A 13 11.22 0.73 -4.03
C ASP A 13 10.45 1.47 -2.95
N PRO A 14 10.06 2.73 -3.21
CA PRO A 14 9.36 3.53 -2.21
C PRO A 14 8.04 2.91 -1.77
N ILE A 15 7.36 2.19 -2.67
CA ILE A 15 6.11 1.52 -2.33
C ILE A 15 6.37 0.39 -1.35
N ALA A 16 7.40 -0.42 -1.60
CA ALA A 16 7.75 -1.51 -0.68
C ALA A 16 8.13 -0.96 0.69
N ASP A 17 8.88 0.13 0.74
CA ASP A 17 9.24 0.77 2.00
C ASP A 17 8.00 1.26 2.73
N PHE A 18 7.08 1.90 2.02
CA PHE A 18 5.84 2.39 2.57
C PHE A 18 5.02 1.24 3.19
N LEU A 19 4.85 0.15 2.44
CA LEU A 19 4.09 -1.00 2.93
C LEU A 19 4.78 -1.66 4.13
N THR A 20 6.10 -1.72 4.11
CA THR A 20 6.88 -2.29 5.21
C THR A 20 6.71 -1.47 6.49
N ARG A 21 6.71 -0.14 6.37
CA ARG A 21 6.52 0.73 7.53
C ARG A 21 5.16 0.49 8.17
N ILE A 22 4.10 0.35 7.36
CA ILE A 22 2.76 0.06 7.87
C ILE A 22 2.75 -1.31 8.54
N ARG A 23 3.33 -2.32 7.88
CA ARG A 23 3.40 -3.68 8.42
C ARG A 23 4.10 -3.71 9.77
N ASN A 24 5.26 -3.06 9.86
CA ASN A 24 6.03 -3.04 11.09
C ASN A 24 5.33 -2.27 12.20
N ALA A 25 4.64 -1.18 11.85
CA ALA A 25 3.87 -0.42 12.82
C ALA A 25 2.74 -1.25 13.41
N TYR A 26 2.05 -2.05 12.58
CA TYR A 26 1.03 -2.96 13.07
C TYR A 26 1.62 -4.04 13.98
N ARG A 27 2.77 -4.60 13.61
CA ARG A 27 3.42 -5.62 14.43
C ARG A 27 3.86 -5.06 15.78
N ALA A 28 4.27 -3.80 15.81
CA ALA A 28 4.69 -3.15 17.05
C ALA A 28 3.52 -2.66 17.89
N GLY A 29 2.30 -2.73 17.37
CA GLY A 29 1.12 -2.25 18.07
C GLY A 29 1.02 -0.75 18.14
N ASN A 30 1.67 -0.04 17.23
CA ASN A 30 1.64 1.42 17.19
C ASN A 30 0.25 1.91 16.80
N ARG A 31 -0.14 3.06 17.32
CA ARG A 31 -1.41 3.67 16.93
C ARG A 31 -1.29 4.53 15.69
N ILE A 32 -0.15 5.18 15.54
CA ILE A 32 0.08 6.12 14.45
C ILE A 32 1.44 5.82 13.83
N VAL A 33 1.51 5.92 12.52
CA VAL A 33 2.76 5.83 11.79
C VAL A 33 2.87 7.05 10.88
N GLU A 34 4.08 7.60 10.77
CA GLU A 34 4.35 8.76 9.92
C GLU A 34 5.31 8.35 8.83
N ILE A 35 4.95 8.68 7.61
CA ILE A 35 5.70 8.26 6.43
C ILE A 35 5.82 9.44 5.47
N PRO A 36 6.99 9.66 4.86
CA PRO A 36 7.10 10.70 3.83
C PRO A 36 6.08 10.46 2.72
N SER A 37 5.42 11.52 2.28
CA SER A 37 4.32 11.39 1.35
C SER A 37 4.77 11.43 -0.11
N SER A 38 3.94 10.87 -0.97
CA SER A 38 4.01 11.04 -2.41
C SER A 38 2.60 10.83 -2.93
N LYS A 39 2.36 11.24 -4.18
CA LYS A 39 1.02 11.08 -4.76
C LYS A 39 0.56 9.64 -4.74
N MET A 40 1.46 8.72 -5.08
CA MET A 40 1.13 7.30 -5.12
C MET A 40 0.85 6.75 -3.73
N LYS A 41 1.66 7.13 -2.73
CA LYS A 41 1.45 6.69 -1.36
C LYS A 41 0.13 7.21 -0.80
N ILE A 42 -0.22 8.45 -1.11
CA ILE A 42 -1.49 9.03 -0.68
C ILE A 42 -2.65 8.26 -1.31
N ALA A 43 -2.55 7.93 -2.59
CA ALA A 43 -3.61 7.18 -3.27
C ALA A 43 -3.79 5.79 -2.66
N ILE A 44 -2.71 5.10 -2.34
CA ILE A 44 -2.77 3.80 -1.68
C ILE A 44 -3.38 3.94 -0.29
N THR A 45 -2.96 4.95 0.46
CA THR A 45 -3.48 5.19 1.81
C THR A 45 -4.99 5.45 1.79
N LYS A 46 -5.45 6.21 0.80
CA LYS A 46 -6.88 6.49 0.64
C LYS A 46 -7.67 5.20 0.43
N ILE A 47 -7.16 4.29 -0.40
CA ILE A 47 -7.80 3.00 -0.64
C ILE A 47 -7.84 2.18 0.66
N LEU A 48 -6.73 2.13 1.39
CA LEU A 48 -6.70 1.40 2.66
C LEU A 48 -7.73 1.95 3.65
N CYS A 49 -7.90 3.25 3.67
CA CYS A 49 -8.90 3.88 4.54
C CYS A 49 -10.32 3.55 4.09
N GLU A 50 -10.60 3.66 2.81
CA GLU A 50 -11.92 3.39 2.26
C GLU A 50 -12.34 1.93 2.45
N LYS A 51 -11.39 1.02 2.40
CA LYS A 51 -11.69 -0.42 2.54
C LYS A 51 -11.59 -0.90 3.98
N GLY A 52 -11.34 0.00 4.92
CA GLY A 52 -11.38 -0.34 6.34
C GLY A 52 -10.13 -0.99 6.90
N TYR A 53 -9.00 -0.89 6.20
CA TYR A 53 -7.75 -1.45 6.68
C TYR A 53 -6.98 -0.52 7.60
N ILE A 54 -7.27 0.77 7.54
CA ILE A 54 -6.74 1.74 8.49
C ILE A 54 -7.91 2.60 8.98
N LEU A 55 -7.70 3.25 10.12
CA LEU A 55 -8.75 4.05 10.73
C LEU A 55 -8.95 5.37 10.01
N SER A 56 -7.86 6.10 9.81
CA SER A 56 -7.88 7.38 9.11
C SER A 56 -6.47 7.78 8.73
N TYR A 57 -6.35 8.86 7.96
CA TYR A 57 -5.04 9.39 7.61
C TYR A 57 -5.13 10.90 7.43
N LYS A 58 -3.96 11.53 7.47
CA LYS A 58 -3.86 12.96 7.34
C LYS A 58 -2.54 13.30 6.67
N VAL A 59 -2.56 14.23 5.72
CA VAL A 59 -1.34 14.70 5.09
C VAL A 59 -0.92 15.99 5.78
N VAL A 60 0.29 16.00 6.32
CA VAL A 60 0.83 17.16 7.05
C VAL A 60 1.92 17.78 6.18
N GLU A 61 1.76 19.06 5.90
CA GLU A 61 2.76 19.78 5.14
C GLU A 61 3.98 20.04 5.98
N GLY A 62 5.14 20.00 5.36
CA GLY A 62 6.39 20.19 6.06
C GLY A 62 7.56 20.39 5.11
N THR A 63 8.70 20.68 5.70
CA THR A 63 9.95 20.88 5.00
C THR A 63 10.94 19.85 5.50
N PRO A 64 11.62 19.13 4.62
CA PRO A 64 11.69 19.28 3.15
C PRO A 64 10.57 18.57 2.37
N PHE A 65 9.71 17.82 3.03
CA PHE A 65 8.64 17.09 2.35
C PHE A 65 7.42 16.97 3.25
N ASN A 66 6.29 16.65 2.63
CA ASN A 66 5.07 16.40 3.37
C ASN A 66 5.10 15.00 3.97
N THR A 67 4.32 14.79 5.01
CA THR A 67 4.25 13.53 5.73
C THR A 67 2.81 13.05 5.77
N ILE A 68 2.61 11.74 5.62
CA ILE A 68 1.30 11.12 5.84
C ILE A 68 1.31 10.55 7.24
N LYS A 69 0.36 11.00 8.07
CA LYS A 69 0.11 10.39 9.38
C LYS A 69 -1.04 9.43 9.22
N ILE A 70 -0.80 8.18 9.54
CA ILE A 70 -1.79 7.12 9.39
C ILE A 70 -2.18 6.61 10.76
N ALA A 71 -3.47 6.65 11.07
CA ALA A 71 -4.01 6.07 12.29
C ALA A 71 -4.37 4.62 12.00
N LEU A 72 -3.71 3.71 12.70
CA LEU A 72 -3.87 2.28 12.47
C LEU A 72 -5.12 1.75 13.19
N LYS A 73 -5.69 0.70 12.66
CA LYS A 73 -6.96 0.15 13.12
C LYS A 73 -6.76 -1.21 13.77
N TYR A 74 -7.29 -1.37 14.97
CA TYR A 74 -7.23 -2.63 15.72
C TYR A 74 -8.61 -2.99 16.22
N HIS A 75 -8.84 -4.28 16.39
CA HIS A 75 -10.08 -4.73 16.99
C HIS A 75 -10.14 -4.24 18.44
N PRO A 76 -11.26 -3.63 18.89
CA PRO A 76 -11.29 -2.99 20.21
C PRO A 76 -11.05 -3.94 21.37
N GLN A 77 -11.49 -5.18 21.25
CA GLN A 77 -11.38 -6.15 22.35
C GLN A 77 -10.15 -7.02 22.25
N THR A 78 -9.91 -7.62 21.07
CA THR A 78 -8.80 -8.57 20.91
C THR A 78 -7.49 -7.89 20.58
N LYS A 79 -7.52 -6.60 20.20
CA LYS A 79 -6.34 -5.83 19.79
C LYS A 79 -5.68 -6.38 18.52
N THR A 80 -6.40 -7.19 17.77
CA THR A 80 -5.91 -7.75 16.51
C THR A 80 -5.87 -6.67 15.44
N ALA A 81 -4.78 -6.62 14.67
CA ALA A 81 -4.62 -5.65 13.60
C ALA A 81 -5.66 -5.87 12.51
N ALA A 82 -6.17 -4.78 11.94
CA ALA A 82 -7.11 -4.85 10.83
C ALA A 82 -6.46 -5.41 9.56
N VAL A 83 -5.14 -5.24 9.44
CA VAL A 83 -4.38 -5.77 8.32
C VAL A 83 -3.61 -6.98 8.79
N LYS A 84 -3.83 -8.13 8.15
CA LYS A 84 -3.12 -9.35 8.48
C LYS A 84 -1.91 -9.55 7.58
N CYS A 85 -1.99 -9.07 6.35
CA CYS A 85 -0.92 -9.26 5.39
C CYS A 85 -0.89 -8.09 4.40
N ILE A 86 0.29 -7.62 4.11
CA ILE A 86 0.55 -6.66 3.04
C ILE A 86 1.71 -7.23 2.23
N GLU A 87 1.48 -7.46 0.95
CA GLU A 87 2.49 -8.10 0.12
C GLU A 87 2.74 -7.27 -1.14
N ARG A 88 3.98 -6.87 -1.35
CA ARG A 88 4.40 -6.17 -2.56
C ARG A 88 4.47 -7.16 -3.71
N ILE A 89 3.76 -6.89 -4.80
CA ILE A 89 3.71 -7.81 -5.95
C ILE A 89 4.63 -7.33 -7.07
N SER A 90 4.37 -6.16 -7.64
CA SER A 90 5.21 -5.61 -8.69
C SER A 90 6.41 -4.91 -8.06
N ARG A 91 7.61 -5.13 -8.61
CA ARG A 91 8.84 -4.57 -8.06
C ARG A 91 9.64 -3.93 -9.18
N PRO A 92 10.51 -2.99 -8.87
CA PRO A 92 11.29 -2.34 -9.92
C PRO A 92 12.06 -3.29 -10.82
N GLY A 93 12.57 -4.40 -10.28
CA GLY A 93 13.31 -5.39 -11.05
C GLY A 93 12.43 -6.42 -11.72
N LEU A 94 11.14 -6.47 -11.39
CA LEU A 94 10.22 -7.46 -11.93
C LEU A 94 8.80 -6.91 -11.87
N ARG A 95 8.43 -6.14 -12.87
CA ARG A 95 7.10 -5.55 -12.93
C ARG A 95 6.05 -6.60 -13.27
N LYS A 96 4.88 -6.49 -12.63
CA LYS A 96 3.77 -7.41 -12.83
C LYS A 96 2.57 -6.64 -13.37
N TYR A 97 2.21 -6.95 -14.61
CA TYR A 97 1.05 -6.33 -15.26
C TYR A 97 0.01 -7.40 -15.55
N VAL A 98 -1.25 -7.00 -15.47
CA VAL A 98 -2.36 -7.89 -15.81
C VAL A 98 -3.37 -7.12 -16.65
N ASP A 99 -4.09 -7.86 -17.51
CA ASP A 99 -5.22 -7.28 -18.22
C ASP A 99 -6.49 -7.53 -17.41
N VAL A 100 -7.61 -7.00 -17.90
CA VAL A 100 -8.87 -7.07 -17.16
C VAL A 100 -9.33 -8.50 -16.95
N GLU A 101 -9.01 -9.39 -17.86
CA GLU A 101 -9.44 -10.78 -17.77
C GLU A 101 -8.64 -11.58 -16.74
N ASN A 102 -7.47 -11.09 -16.38
CA ASN A 102 -6.57 -11.78 -15.46
C ASN A 102 -6.38 -11.04 -14.15
N LEU A 103 -7.31 -10.19 -13.76
CA LEU A 103 -7.22 -9.46 -12.51
C LEU A 103 -7.19 -10.44 -11.33
N PRO A 104 -6.27 -10.25 -10.39
CA PRO A 104 -6.16 -11.17 -9.25
C PRO A 104 -7.33 -11.01 -8.30
N ARG A 105 -7.66 -12.09 -7.61
CA ARG A 105 -8.62 -12.08 -6.51
C ARG A 105 -7.88 -12.51 -5.26
N VAL A 106 -7.88 -11.68 -4.25
CA VAL A 106 -7.18 -11.95 -3.01
C VAL A 106 -8.14 -12.59 -2.01
N LEU A 107 -7.83 -13.80 -1.56
CA LEU A 107 -8.66 -14.56 -0.63
C LEU A 107 -10.13 -14.62 -1.07
N ASN A 108 -10.36 -14.92 -2.35
CA ASN A 108 -11.73 -15.01 -2.90
C ASN A 108 -12.54 -13.74 -2.70
N GLY A 109 -11.86 -12.59 -2.77
CA GLY A 109 -12.53 -11.30 -2.65
C GLY A 109 -12.60 -10.76 -1.23
N LEU A 110 -12.08 -11.48 -0.24
CA LEU A 110 -12.03 -10.98 1.13
C LEU A 110 -10.93 -9.95 1.32
N GLY A 111 -9.86 -10.03 0.51
CA GLY A 111 -8.82 -9.03 0.49
C GLY A 111 -8.91 -8.18 -0.76
N ILE A 112 -7.92 -7.33 -0.97
CA ILE A 112 -7.85 -6.47 -2.15
C ILE A 112 -6.49 -6.55 -2.81
N ALA A 113 -6.48 -6.32 -4.12
CA ALA A 113 -5.27 -6.03 -4.86
C ALA A 113 -5.34 -4.56 -5.25
N ILE A 114 -4.26 -3.83 -5.05
CA ILE A 114 -4.17 -2.43 -5.43
C ILE A 114 -3.44 -2.37 -6.76
N ILE A 115 -4.07 -1.76 -7.76
CA ILE A 115 -3.60 -1.80 -9.14
C ILE A 115 -3.46 -0.38 -9.67
N SER A 116 -2.33 -0.12 -10.32
CA SER A 116 -2.08 1.16 -10.98
C SER A 116 -2.54 1.05 -12.42
N THR A 117 -3.55 1.82 -12.79
CA THR A 117 -4.17 1.76 -14.13
C THR A 117 -4.17 3.13 -14.78
N SER A 118 -4.63 3.18 -16.02
CA SER A 118 -4.83 4.45 -16.73
C SER A 118 -5.90 5.32 -16.07
N LYS A 119 -6.77 4.71 -15.25
CA LYS A 119 -7.81 5.42 -14.52
C LYS A 119 -7.37 5.79 -13.10
N GLY A 120 -6.11 5.58 -12.77
CA GLY A 120 -5.56 5.86 -11.46
C GLY A 120 -5.27 4.60 -10.68
N ILE A 121 -4.98 4.77 -9.39
CA ILE A 121 -4.70 3.65 -8.50
C ILE A 121 -6.01 3.21 -7.87
N ILE A 122 -6.41 1.99 -8.14
CA ILE A 122 -7.72 1.45 -7.75
C ILE A 122 -7.58 0.00 -7.28
N THR A 123 -8.67 -0.57 -6.78
CA THR A 123 -8.68 -1.98 -6.38
C THR A 123 -8.98 -2.87 -7.57
N ASP A 124 -8.76 -4.18 -7.38
CA ASP A 124 -9.08 -5.17 -8.40
C ASP A 124 -10.57 -5.15 -8.77
N LYS A 125 -11.44 -4.95 -7.78
CA LYS A 125 -12.87 -4.91 -8.03
C LYS A 125 -13.24 -3.68 -8.86
N GLU A 126 -12.69 -2.54 -8.53
CA GLU A 126 -12.92 -1.31 -9.28
C GLU A 126 -12.35 -1.40 -10.69
N ALA A 127 -11.19 -2.04 -10.84
CA ALA A 127 -10.59 -2.24 -12.15
C ALA A 127 -11.48 -3.11 -13.04
N LYS A 128 -12.10 -4.13 -12.46
CA LYS A 128 -13.03 -4.97 -13.20
C LYS A 128 -14.24 -4.18 -13.63
N ASP A 129 -14.79 -3.36 -12.74
CA ASP A 129 -15.95 -2.54 -13.06
C ASP A 129 -15.65 -1.54 -14.16
N LEU A 130 -14.45 -0.98 -14.17
CA LEU A 130 -14.03 -0.02 -15.18
C LEU A 130 -13.46 -0.70 -16.43
N ASN A 131 -13.35 -2.02 -16.41
CA ASN A 131 -12.85 -2.82 -17.53
C ASN A 131 -11.45 -2.41 -17.95
N VAL A 132 -10.56 -2.27 -16.96
CA VAL A 132 -9.16 -1.90 -17.20
C VAL A 132 -8.22 -2.85 -16.46
N GLY A 133 -7.03 -3.03 -17.03
CA GLY A 133 -5.95 -3.73 -16.35
C GLY A 133 -4.85 -2.74 -15.97
N GLY A 134 -3.77 -3.23 -15.40
CA GLY A 134 -2.66 -2.38 -15.03
C GLY A 134 -1.58 -3.13 -14.26
N GLU A 135 -0.76 -2.36 -13.55
CA GLU A 135 0.32 -2.90 -12.74
C GLU A 135 -0.20 -3.27 -11.36
N VAL A 136 -0.01 -4.52 -10.95
CA VAL A 136 -0.44 -4.98 -9.64
C VAL A 136 0.61 -4.57 -8.61
N LEU A 137 0.28 -3.56 -7.81
CA LEU A 137 1.22 -3.00 -6.85
C LEU A 137 1.37 -3.89 -5.62
N CYS A 138 0.28 -4.30 -5.02
CA CYS A 138 0.33 -5.09 -3.79
C CYS A 138 -0.99 -5.79 -3.53
N TYR A 139 -0.93 -6.77 -2.61
CA TYR A 139 -2.12 -7.42 -2.05
C TYR A 139 -2.23 -7.01 -0.59
N VAL A 140 -3.46 -6.83 -0.11
CA VAL A 140 -3.75 -6.50 1.29
C VAL A 140 -4.93 -7.33 1.76
N TYR A 141 -4.78 -7.94 2.94
CA TYR A 141 -5.90 -8.63 3.59
C TYR A 141 -5.71 -8.76 5.09
#